data_00161c9bd3eacb5e9de9b3a2b389863c
#
_entry.id   00161c9bd3eacb5e9de9b3a2b389863c
#
_cell.length_a   1.000
_cell.length_b   1.000
_cell.length_c   1.000
_cell.angle_alpha   90.00
_cell.angle_beta   90.00
_cell.angle_gamma   90.00
#
_symmetry.space_group_name_H-M   'P 1'
#
loop_
_entity.id
_entity.type
_entity.pdbx_description
1 polymer ?
#
loop_
_entity_poly.entity_id
_entity_poly.type
_entity_poly.pdbx_seq_one_letter_code
_entity_poly.pdbx_strand_id
1 'polypeptide(L)'
;MRHSIRKQELSGKSANNMLLPYMKSGLAEAGCDEAGRGCLAGSVYAAAVILPPHFRNELLNDSKQLSEKQRYELRPIIEQEAVAWAIGIVTPEEIDRINILNASFLAMHRAIEQLNPQPQHLLIDGNRFKPYPDIPHTCVVKGDGKYEAIAAASILAKTYRDDYMNRLHEQYPMYDWNRNKGYPTKAHRAAIRQYGPTPYHRMSFQLLERLSLIHI
;
A
#
# COMPACT_ATOMS: atom_id res chain seq x y z
N MET A 1 46.85 -40.82 -20.42
CA MET A 1 45.86 -39.85 -20.90
C MET A 1 44.91 -39.55 -19.74
N ARG A 2 45.05 -38.38 -19.13
CA ARG A 2 44.22 -37.96 -18.00
C ARG A 2 43.13 -37.01 -18.54
N HIS A 3 41.86 -37.43 -18.49
CA HIS A 3 40.72 -36.58 -18.82
C HIS A 3 40.32 -35.76 -17.58
N SER A 4 40.60 -34.47 -17.69
CA SER A 4 40.17 -33.47 -16.72
C SER A 4 38.70 -33.14 -16.93
N ILE A 5 37.84 -33.52 -16.00
CA ILE A 5 36.43 -33.12 -15.99
C ILE A 5 36.37 -31.74 -15.33
N ARG A 6 36.11 -30.71 -16.15
CA ARG A 6 35.78 -29.37 -15.67
C ARG A 6 34.43 -29.41 -14.94
N LYS A 7 34.43 -29.24 -13.63
CA LYS A 7 33.27 -28.86 -12.86
C LYS A 7 32.85 -27.46 -13.30
N GLN A 8 31.72 -27.33 -14.00
CA GLN A 8 31.02 -26.06 -14.14
C GLN A 8 30.39 -25.74 -12.80
N GLU A 9 30.90 -24.72 -12.12
CA GLU A 9 30.23 -24.09 -11.01
C GLU A 9 29.02 -23.31 -11.58
N LEU A 10 27.83 -23.88 -11.33
CA LEU A 10 26.58 -23.14 -11.48
C LEU A 10 26.56 -22.09 -10.37
N SER A 11 26.86 -20.84 -10.74
CA SER A 11 26.70 -19.68 -9.89
C SER A 11 25.25 -19.60 -9.38
N GLY A 12 25.10 -19.75 -8.07
CA GLY A 12 23.82 -19.66 -7.39
C GLY A 12 23.12 -18.34 -7.68
N LYS A 13 22.08 -18.37 -8.50
CA LYS A 13 21.05 -17.34 -8.48
C LYS A 13 20.34 -17.48 -7.14
N SER A 14 20.28 -16.38 -6.40
CA SER A 14 19.59 -16.21 -5.13
C SER A 14 18.25 -16.97 -5.14
N ALA A 15 18.00 -17.75 -4.09
CA ALA A 15 16.68 -18.32 -3.84
C ALA A 15 15.66 -17.20 -3.88
N ASN A 16 14.78 -17.21 -4.89
CA ASN A 16 13.65 -16.30 -4.96
C ASN A 16 12.89 -16.43 -3.64
N ASN A 17 12.79 -15.31 -2.89
CA ASN A 17 11.99 -15.22 -1.68
C ASN A 17 10.51 -15.26 -2.11
N MET A 18 9.99 -16.46 -2.33
CA MET A 18 8.59 -16.67 -2.67
C MET A 18 7.74 -16.24 -1.48
N LEU A 19 6.70 -15.43 -1.72
CA LEU A 19 5.77 -15.01 -0.67
C LEU A 19 5.03 -16.23 -0.12
N LEU A 20 4.71 -16.20 1.16
CA LEU A 20 3.92 -17.23 1.82
C LEU A 20 2.44 -17.08 1.46
N PRO A 21 1.74 -18.15 1.11
CA PRO A 21 0.32 -18.09 0.72
C PRO A 21 -0.61 -17.76 1.90
N TYR A 22 -0.23 -18.18 3.10
CA TYR A 22 -1.02 -17.97 4.33
C TYR A 22 -0.11 -18.06 5.56
N MET A 23 -0.59 -17.55 6.69
CA MET A 23 0.03 -17.75 8.01
C MET A 23 -0.59 -18.96 8.71
N LYS A 24 -1.91 -19.12 8.62
CA LYS A 24 -2.68 -20.19 9.27
C LYS A 24 -3.41 -21.00 8.22
N SER A 25 -2.93 -22.22 7.99
CA SER A 25 -3.58 -23.14 7.06
C SER A 25 -5.03 -23.44 7.46
N GLY A 26 -5.92 -23.47 6.47
CA GLY A 26 -7.33 -23.82 6.66
C GLY A 26 -8.21 -22.65 7.10
N LEU A 27 -7.68 -21.45 7.31
CA LEU A 27 -8.47 -20.25 7.59
C LEU A 27 -8.57 -19.36 6.34
N ALA A 28 -9.70 -18.68 6.18
CA ALA A 28 -9.85 -17.56 5.26
C ALA A 28 -9.14 -16.34 5.86
N GLU A 29 -7.93 -16.04 5.39
CA GLU A 29 -7.14 -14.90 5.85
C GLU A 29 -7.28 -13.73 4.89
N ALA A 30 -7.53 -12.52 5.41
CA ALA A 30 -7.44 -11.29 4.63
C ALA A 30 -6.12 -10.58 4.90
N GLY A 31 -5.35 -10.30 3.85
CA GLY A 31 -4.23 -9.38 3.92
C GLY A 31 -4.70 -7.94 3.83
N CYS A 32 -4.16 -7.05 4.64
CA CYS A 32 -4.51 -5.63 4.67
C CYS A 32 -3.24 -4.77 4.61
N ASP A 33 -3.27 -3.75 3.76
CA ASP A 33 -2.22 -2.73 3.65
C ASP A 33 -2.83 -1.38 3.27
N GLU A 34 -2.09 -0.28 3.48
CA GLU A 34 -2.53 1.07 3.14
C GLU A 34 -1.50 1.80 2.27
N ALA A 35 -1.99 2.81 1.54
CA ALA A 35 -1.20 3.73 0.73
C ALA A 35 -1.52 5.19 1.05
N GLY A 36 -0.49 6.04 1.03
CA GLY A 36 -0.66 7.47 1.15
C GLY A 36 -0.51 8.04 2.56
N ARG A 37 0.03 7.32 3.53
CA ARG A 37 0.24 7.84 4.91
C ARG A 37 1.10 9.10 4.95
N GLY A 38 2.25 9.09 4.29
CA GLY A 38 3.23 10.18 4.32
C GLY A 38 2.95 11.34 3.36
N CYS A 39 1.81 11.36 2.69
CA CYS A 39 1.49 12.37 1.70
C CYS A 39 0.93 13.64 2.35
N LEU A 40 1.26 14.82 1.77
CA LEU A 40 0.71 16.11 2.18
C LEU A 40 -0.70 16.36 1.64
N ALA A 41 -1.08 15.63 0.59
CA ALA A 41 -2.37 15.76 -0.07
C ALA A 41 -2.97 14.40 -0.44
N GLY A 42 -4.30 14.39 -0.54
CA GLY A 42 -5.10 13.24 -0.93
C GLY A 42 -5.45 12.30 0.23
N SER A 43 -6.44 11.47 -0.03
CA SER A 43 -6.96 10.48 0.91
C SER A 43 -5.95 9.37 1.19
N VAL A 44 -6.10 8.69 2.33
CA VAL A 44 -5.51 7.37 2.58
C VAL A 44 -6.42 6.31 1.99
N TYR A 45 -5.81 5.37 1.28
CA TYR A 45 -6.45 4.19 0.70
C TYR A 45 -5.92 2.96 1.40
N ALA A 46 -6.79 2.09 1.85
CA ALA A 46 -6.43 0.76 2.30
C ALA A 46 -7.15 -0.29 1.45
N ALA A 47 -6.56 -1.46 1.34
CA ALA A 47 -7.20 -2.62 0.75
C ALA A 47 -7.20 -3.78 1.73
N ALA A 48 -8.21 -4.63 1.60
CA ALA A 48 -8.28 -5.94 2.23
C ALA A 48 -8.54 -6.98 1.14
N VAL A 49 -7.77 -8.08 1.13
CA VAL A 49 -7.80 -9.10 0.07
C VAL A 49 -7.77 -10.48 0.68
N ILE A 50 -8.74 -11.33 0.31
CA ILE A 50 -8.74 -12.78 0.58
C ILE A 50 -8.36 -13.49 -0.72
N LEU A 51 -7.23 -14.19 -0.73
CA LEU A 51 -6.80 -15.00 -1.86
C LEU A 51 -7.24 -16.46 -1.69
N PRO A 52 -7.55 -17.17 -2.79
CA PRO A 52 -7.81 -18.60 -2.70
C PRO A 52 -6.52 -19.36 -2.34
N PRO A 53 -6.60 -20.51 -1.65
CA PRO A 53 -5.41 -21.24 -1.18
C PRO A 53 -4.45 -21.69 -2.30
N HIS A 54 -4.94 -21.81 -3.52
CA HIS A 54 -4.17 -22.20 -4.70
C HIS A 54 -3.68 -21.02 -5.54
N PHE A 55 -3.95 -19.78 -5.12
CA PHE A 55 -3.42 -18.60 -5.80
C PHE A 55 -1.89 -18.67 -5.86
N ARG A 56 -1.33 -18.48 -7.03
CA ARG A 56 0.12 -18.35 -7.24
C ARG A 56 0.35 -17.42 -8.41
N ASN A 57 1.17 -16.42 -8.18
CA ASN A 57 1.60 -15.52 -9.23
C ASN A 57 3.07 -15.16 -9.05
N GLU A 58 3.92 -15.57 -9.99
CA GLU A 58 5.37 -15.34 -9.92
C GLU A 58 5.77 -13.86 -9.97
N LEU A 59 4.89 -13.00 -10.52
CA LEU A 59 5.11 -11.56 -10.54
C LEU A 59 4.74 -10.90 -9.21
N LEU A 60 3.93 -11.57 -8.38
CA LEU A 60 3.54 -11.02 -7.08
C LEU A 60 4.74 -11.08 -6.12
N ASN A 61 5.22 -9.94 -5.73
CA ASN A 61 6.36 -9.75 -4.83
C ASN A 61 6.14 -8.50 -3.99
N ASP A 62 7.09 -8.16 -3.11
CA ASP A 62 7.10 -6.87 -2.39
C ASP A 62 6.72 -5.74 -3.36
N SER A 63 5.58 -5.13 -3.11
CA SER A 63 5.00 -4.09 -3.99
C SER A 63 5.93 -2.90 -4.21
N LYS A 64 6.90 -2.69 -3.31
CA LYS A 64 7.93 -1.64 -3.40
C LYS A 64 9.02 -1.97 -4.43
N GLN A 65 9.20 -3.25 -4.75
CA GLN A 65 10.13 -3.71 -5.77
C GLN A 65 9.49 -3.75 -7.16
N LEU A 66 8.16 -3.68 -7.24
CA LEU A 66 7.43 -3.66 -8.49
C LEU A 66 7.40 -2.26 -9.10
N SER A 67 7.63 -2.17 -10.39
CA SER A 67 7.37 -0.94 -11.16
C SER A 67 5.87 -0.60 -11.16
N GLU A 68 5.54 0.66 -11.44
CA GLU A 68 4.14 1.08 -11.60
C GLU A 68 3.43 0.20 -12.65
N LYS A 69 4.05 -0.04 -13.80
CA LYS A 69 3.52 -0.91 -14.86
C LYS A 69 3.17 -2.31 -14.33
N GLN A 70 4.08 -2.96 -13.62
CA GLN A 70 3.83 -4.30 -13.07
C GLN A 70 2.69 -4.32 -12.05
N ARG A 71 2.55 -3.27 -11.22
CA ARG A 71 1.40 -3.16 -10.30
C ARG A 71 0.07 -3.06 -11.06
N TYR A 72 0.03 -2.28 -12.15
CA TYR A 72 -1.17 -2.18 -12.99
C TYR A 72 -1.46 -3.46 -13.80
N GLU A 73 -0.47 -4.24 -14.16
CA GLU A 73 -0.64 -5.58 -14.76
C GLU A 73 -1.20 -6.60 -13.76
N LEU A 74 -0.76 -6.54 -12.49
CA LEU A 74 -1.21 -7.45 -11.44
C LEU A 74 -2.60 -7.12 -10.90
N ARG A 75 -2.99 -5.84 -10.89
CA ARG A 75 -4.27 -5.41 -10.33
C ARG A 75 -5.48 -6.18 -10.89
N PRO A 76 -5.72 -6.27 -12.20
CA PRO A 76 -6.87 -7.01 -12.73
C PRO A 76 -6.80 -8.51 -12.41
N ILE A 77 -5.62 -9.09 -12.31
CA ILE A 77 -5.44 -10.49 -11.92
C ILE A 77 -5.90 -10.69 -10.47
N ILE A 78 -5.47 -9.81 -9.55
CA ILE A 78 -5.88 -9.86 -8.15
C ILE A 78 -7.40 -9.66 -8.03
N GLU A 79 -7.96 -8.68 -8.72
CA GLU A 79 -9.40 -8.38 -8.70
C GLU A 79 -10.25 -9.56 -9.21
N GLN A 80 -9.75 -10.28 -10.20
CA GLN A 80 -10.45 -11.42 -10.80
C GLN A 80 -10.30 -12.72 -10.00
N GLU A 81 -9.12 -12.97 -9.44
CA GLU A 81 -8.81 -14.25 -8.80
C GLU A 81 -9.03 -14.26 -7.29
N ALA A 82 -9.12 -13.09 -6.63
CA ALA A 82 -9.39 -13.01 -5.20
C ALA A 82 -10.79 -13.56 -4.87
N VAL A 83 -10.89 -14.26 -3.75
CA VAL A 83 -12.18 -14.70 -3.19
C VAL A 83 -13.04 -13.49 -2.82
N ALA A 84 -12.41 -12.47 -2.22
CA ALA A 84 -13.01 -11.18 -1.93
C ALA A 84 -11.91 -10.12 -1.82
N TRP A 85 -12.23 -8.90 -2.22
CA TRP A 85 -11.38 -7.74 -2.01
C TRP A 85 -12.22 -6.48 -1.90
N ALA A 86 -11.68 -5.48 -1.21
CA ALA A 86 -12.34 -4.19 -1.06
C ALA A 86 -11.33 -3.08 -0.78
N ILE A 87 -11.75 -1.85 -1.05
CA ILE A 87 -10.99 -0.63 -0.79
C ILE A 87 -11.71 0.20 0.28
N GLY A 88 -10.97 0.62 1.30
CA GLY A 88 -11.40 1.59 2.29
C GLY A 88 -10.68 2.93 2.10
N ILE A 89 -11.40 4.02 2.22
CA ILE A 89 -10.89 5.37 1.96
C ILE A 89 -11.18 6.26 3.16
N VAL A 90 -10.19 7.09 3.53
CA VAL A 90 -10.34 8.15 4.54
C VAL A 90 -9.87 9.46 3.94
N THR A 91 -10.71 10.48 3.98
CA THR A 91 -10.50 11.78 3.34
C THR A 91 -9.49 12.64 4.09
N PRO A 92 -8.89 13.68 3.45
CA PRO A 92 -8.02 14.63 4.13
C PRO A 92 -8.67 15.28 5.36
N GLU A 93 -9.95 15.67 5.27
CA GLU A 93 -10.69 16.24 6.39
C GLU A 93 -10.81 15.26 7.57
N GLU A 94 -11.10 13.98 7.30
CA GLU A 94 -11.15 12.96 8.35
C GLU A 94 -9.75 12.72 8.95
N ILE A 95 -8.68 12.72 8.12
CA ILE A 95 -7.30 12.59 8.58
C ILE A 95 -6.95 13.72 9.56
N ASP A 96 -7.33 14.96 9.22
CA ASP A 96 -7.07 16.12 10.06
C ASP A 96 -7.80 16.03 11.42
N ARG A 97 -8.99 15.40 11.44
CA ARG A 97 -9.77 15.20 12.67
C ARG A 97 -9.23 14.13 13.59
N ILE A 98 -8.80 12.98 13.03
CA ILE A 98 -8.49 11.77 13.84
C ILE A 98 -7.02 11.39 13.84
N ASN A 99 -6.17 12.13 13.15
CA ASN A 99 -4.76 11.89 12.80
C ASN A 99 -4.53 10.71 11.85
N ILE A 100 -3.32 10.67 11.26
CA ILE A 100 -2.97 9.71 10.22
C ILE A 100 -2.92 8.25 10.69
N LEU A 101 -2.54 8.01 11.94
CA LEU A 101 -2.49 6.64 12.48
C LEU A 101 -3.90 6.06 12.58
N ASN A 102 -4.82 6.79 13.19
CA ASN A 102 -6.22 6.37 13.31
C ASN A 102 -6.91 6.31 11.95
N ALA A 103 -6.57 7.23 11.03
CA ALA A 103 -7.08 7.23 9.66
C ALA A 103 -6.66 5.99 8.89
N SER A 104 -5.41 5.51 9.05
CA SER A 104 -4.95 4.26 8.43
C SER A 104 -5.75 3.06 8.96
N PHE A 105 -5.99 2.98 10.27
CA PHE A 105 -6.81 1.92 10.85
C PHE A 105 -8.27 1.98 10.37
N LEU A 106 -8.85 3.19 10.32
CA LEU A 106 -10.21 3.38 9.83
C LEU A 106 -10.34 2.97 8.35
N ALA A 107 -9.35 3.30 7.51
CA ALA A 107 -9.35 2.88 6.11
C ALA A 107 -9.31 1.35 5.98
N MET A 108 -8.48 0.67 6.76
CA MET A 108 -8.45 -0.80 6.79
C MET A 108 -9.78 -1.39 7.29
N HIS A 109 -10.38 -0.83 8.37
CA HIS A 109 -11.68 -1.27 8.87
C HIS A 109 -12.77 -1.13 7.80
N ARG A 110 -12.81 0.00 7.06
CA ARG A 110 -13.74 0.21 5.94
C ARG A 110 -13.54 -0.78 4.80
N ALA A 111 -12.31 -1.22 4.54
CA ALA A 111 -12.04 -2.26 3.56
C ALA A 111 -12.53 -3.63 4.06
N ILE A 112 -12.21 -4.00 5.30
CA ILE A 112 -12.60 -5.28 5.91
C ILE A 112 -14.13 -5.41 5.98
N GLU A 113 -14.83 -4.36 6.37
CA GLU A 113 -16.30 -4.33 6.49
C GLU A 113 -17.02 -4.71 5.18
N GLN A 114 -16.42 -4.39 4.03
CA GLN A 114 -17.00 -4.66 2.71
C GLN A 114 -16.71 -6.06 2.18
N LEU A 115 -15.86 -6.84 2.83
CA LEU A 115 -15.53 -8.20 2.36
C LEU A 115 -16.72 -9.15 2.50
N ASN A 116 -16.97 -9.93 1.46
CA ASN A 116 -17.94 -11.02 1.47
C ASN A 116 -17.37 -12.21 0.67
N PRO A 117 -17.05 -13.35 1.32
CA PRO A 117 -17.24 -13.66 2.74
C PRO A 117 -16.34 -12.87 3.68
N GLN A 118 -16.74 -12.77 4.96
CA GLN A 118 -15.88 -12.19 6.00
C GLN A 118 -14.70 -13.13 6.31
N PRO A 119 -13.50 -12.57 6.55
CA PRO A 119 -12.34 -13.37 6.90
C PRO A 119 -12.43 -13.91 8.33
N GLN A 120 -11.70 -15.00 8.59
CA GLN A 120 -11.56 -15.60 9.92
C GLN A 120 -10.31 -15.09 10.65
N HIS A 121 -9.39 -14.46 9.93
CA HIS A 121 -8.15 -13.89 10.47
C HIS A 121 -7.67 -12.75 9.58
N LEU A 122 -7.05 -11.73 10.17
CA LEU A 122 -6.48 -10.59 9.45
C LEU A 122 -4.96 -10.60 9.55
N LEU A 123 -4.30 -10.44 8.42
CA LEU A 123 -2.86 -10.19 8.30
C LEU A 123 -2.65 -8.71 7.96
N ILE A 124 -2.13 -7.95 8.90
CA ILE A 124 -1.98 -6.49 8.77
C ILE A 124 -0.54 -6.13 8.47
N ASP A 125 -0.27 -5.37 7.39
CA ASP A 125 1.07 -4.80 7.21
C ASP A 125 1.38 -3.79 8.32
N GLY A 126 2.60 -3.92 8.89
CA GLY A 126 3.05 -3.04 9.95
C GLY A 126 3.13 -3.68 11.32
N ASN A 127 3.23 -2.85 12.37
CA ASN A 127 3.46 -3.27 13.76
C ASN A 127 2.34 -2.87 14.72
N ARG A 128 1.30 -2.20 14.24
CA ARG A 128 0.17 -1.71 15.04
C ARG A 128 -1.12 -1.79 14.24
N PHE A 129 -2.19 -2.15 14.94
CA PHE A 129 -3.54 -2.14 14.39
C PHE A 129 -4.55 -1.94 15.53
N LYS A 130 -5.62 -1.23 15.26
CA LYS A 130 -6.77 -1.19 16.17
C LYS A 130 -7.62 -2.43 15.90
N PRO A 131 -7.84 -3.32 16.88
CA PRO A 131 -8.60 -4.55 16.66
C PRO A 131 -9.92 -4.31 15.93
N TYR A 132 -10.19 -5.13 14.94
CA TYR A 132 -11.52 -5.20 14.30
C TYR A 132 -12.42 -6.13 15.14
N PRO A 133 -13.71 -5.78 15.35
CA PRO A 133 -14.59 -6.60 16.16
C PRO A 133 -14.66 -8.06 15.67
N ASP A 134 -14.61 -9.00 16.60
CA ASP A 134 -14.82 -10.44 16.40
C ASP A 134 -13.86 -11.17 15.42
N ILE A 135 -12.89 -10.46 14.83
CA ILE A 135 -11.91 -11.08 13.93
C ILE A 135 -10.49 -10.88 14.50
N PRO A 136 -9.79 -11.99 14.87
CA PRO A 136 -8.42 -11.91 15.33
C PRO A 136 -7.48 -11.43 14.23
N HIS A 137 -6.40 -10.74 14.61
CA HIS A 137 -5.41 -10.23 13.67
C HIS A 137 -3.97 -10.55 14.09
N THR A 138 -3.08 -10.49 13.13
CA THR A 138 -1.63 -10.52 13.32
C THR A 138 -0.99 -9.39 12.53
N CYS A 139 -0.24 -8.53 13.21
CA CYS A 139 0.58 -7.51 12.56
C CYS A 139 1.87 -8.14 12.05
N VAL A 140 2.22 -7.85 10.80
CA VAL A 140 3.41 -8.39 10.13
C VAL A 140 4.24 -7.24 9.59
N VAL A 141 5.37 -6.96 10.21
CA VAL A 141 6.30 -5.92 9.73
C VAL A 141 6.87 -6.32 8.37
N LYS A 142 6.71 -5.44 7.38
CA LYS A 142 7.04 -5.67 5.96
C LYS A 142 6.31 -6.92 5.43
N GLY A 143 5.03 -6.99 5.72
CA GLY A 143 4.17 -8.11 5.38
C GLY A 143 3.95 -8.24 3.88
N ASP A 144 3.99 -7.14 3.15
CA ASP A 144 3.92 -7.06 1.68
C ASP A 144 5.09 -7.81 0.97
N GLY A 145 6.20 -8.00 1.66
CA GLY A 145 7.32 -8.84 1.22
C GLY A 145 7.32 -10.26 1.82
N LYS A 146 6.25 -10.68 2.51
CA LYS A 146 6.19 -11.97 3.21
C LYS A 146 4.97 -12.80 2.86
N TYR A 147 3.80 -12.19 2.71
CA TYR A 147 2.52 -12.87 2.47
C TYR A 147 1.84 -12.38 1.21
N GLU A 148 1.37 -13.32 0.37
CA GLU A 148 0.70 -13.02 -0.90
C GLU A 148 -0.53 -12.12 -0.71
N ALA A 149 -1.34 -12.37 0.31
CA ALA A 149 -2.55 -11.57 0.58
C ALA A 149 -2.23 -10.11 0.96
N ILE A 150 -1.16 -9.86 1.73
CA ILE A 150 -0.72 -8.50 2.07
C ILE A 150 -0.12 -7.81 0.83
N ALA A 151 0.70 -8.51 0.03
CA ALA A 151 1.24 -7.98 -1.21
C ALA A 151 0.13 -7.59 -2.20
N ALA A 152 -0.89 -8.43 -2.34
CA ALA A 152 -2.06 -8.13 -3.17
C ALA A 152 -2.81 -6.89 -2.67
N ALA A 153 -3.06 -6.78 -1.35
CA ALA A 153 -3.66 -5.60 -0.75
C ALA A 153 -2.83 -4.33 -0.99
N SER A 154 -1.51 -4.42 -0.86
CA SER A 154 -0.59 -3.31 -1.14
C SER A 154 -0.70 -2.81 -2.58
N ILE A 155 -0.77 -3.72 -3.56
CA ILE A 155 -0.93 -3.39 -4.97
C ILE A 155 -2.27 -2.69 -5.21
N LEU A 156 -3.36 -3.21 -4.67
CA LEU A 156 -4.68 -2.59 -4.83
C LEU A 156 -4.71 -1.20 -4.17
N ALA A 157 -4.28 -1.07 -2.93
CA ALA A 157 -4.25 0.23 -2.23
C ALA A 157 -3.46 1.28 -3.01
N LYS A 158 -2.27 0.92 -3.52
CA LYS A 158 -1.40 1.83 -4.29
C LYS A 158 -2.01 2.21 -5.63
N THR A 159 -2.48 1.26 -6.42
CA THR A 159 -3.00 1.55 -7.78
C THR A 159 -4.31 2.32 -7.72
N TYR A 160 -5.22 2.01 -6.81
CA TYR A 160 -6.45 2.79 -6.64
C TYR A 160 -6.18 4.20 -6.16
N ARG A 161 -5.19 4.38 -5.27
CA ARG A 161 -4.78 5.70 -4.84
C ARG A 161 -4.09 6.49 -5.96
N ASP A 162 -3.25 5.84 -6.75
CA ASP A 162 -2.57 6.49 -7.88
C ASP A 162 -3.59 7.00 -8.92
N ASP A 163 -4.63 6.22 -9.23
CA ASP A 163 -5.74 6.65 -10.09
C ASP A 163 -6.47 7.88 -9.51
N TYR A 164 -6.72 7.88 -8.20
CA TYR A 164 -7.32 9.02 -7.52
C TYR A 164 -6.45 10.28 -7.62
N MET A 165 -5.15 10.17 -7.39
CA MET A 165 -4.22 11.30 -7.49
C MET A 165 -4.05 11.79 -8.93
N ASN A 166 -4.14 10.91 -9.93
CA ASN A 166 -4.14 11.29 -11.33
C ASN A 166 -5.40 12.13 -11.68
N ARG A 167 -6.59 11.71 -11.23
CA ARG A 167 -7.83 12.51 -11.40
C ARG A 167 -7.76 13.86 -10.69
N LEU A 168 -7.18 13.95 -9.51
CA LEU A 168 -6.96 15.23 -8.84
C LEU A 168 -5.97 16.13 -9.57
N HIS A 169 -4.95 15.55 -10.20
CA HIS A 169 -4.00 16.31 -11.02
C HIS A 169 -4.68 17.00 -12.21
N GLU A 170 -5.68 16.37 -12.84
CA GLU A 170 -6.45 16.98 -13.93
C GLU A 170 -7.14 18.28 -13.49
N GLN A 171 -7.59 18.34 -12.22
CA GLN A 171 -8.23 19.53 -11.64
C GLN A 171 -7.23 20.55 -11.08
N TYR A 172 -6.08 20.09 -10.61
CA TYR A 172 -5.05 20.89 -9.94
C TYR A 172 -3.65 20.59 -10.51
N PRO A 173 -3.40 20.86 -11.81
CA PRO A 173 -2.14 20.44 -12.47
C PRO A 173 -0.90 21.09 -11.88
N MET A 174 -1.03 22.26 -11.20
CA MET A 174 0.08 23.01 -10.63
C MET A 174 0.80 22.26 -9.50
N TYR A 175 0.19 21.24 -8.87
CA TYR A 175 0.81 20.47 -7.78
C TYR A 175 1.54 19.21 -8.25
N ASP A 176 1.50 18.87 -9.53
CA ASP A 176 2.19 17.71 -10.15
C ASP A 176 1.83 16.36 -9.47
N TRP A 177 0.56 16.20 -9.04
CA TRP A 177 0.11 15.04 -8.29
C TRP A 177 0.09 13.72 -9.08
N ASN A 178 0.05 13.78 -10.41
CA ASN A 178 0.22 12.61 -11.27
C ASN A 178 1.62 11.98 -11.15
N ARG A 179 2.63 12.78 -10.77
CA ARG A 179 4.02 12.32 -10.59
C ARG A 179 4.37 12.11 -9.13
N ASN A 180 4.15 13.12 -8.30
CA ASN A 180 4.54 13.06 -6.89
C ASN A 180 3.53 12.35 -5.97
N LYS A 181 2.31 12.01 -6.48
CA LYS A 181 1.23 11.32 -5.77
C LYS A 181 0.87 11.95 -4.40
N GLY A 182 1.12 13.25 -4.25
CA GLY A 182 0.89 14.00 -3.01
C GLY A 182 2.03 13.93 -1.99
N TYR A 183 3.12 13.25 -2.27
CA TYR A 183 4.28 13.17 -1.38
C TYR A 183 4.98 14.53 -1.22
N PRO A 184 5.71 14.76 -0.10
CA PRO A 184 6.34 16.04 0.25
C PRO A 184 7.64 16.31 -0.55
N THR A 185 7.56 16.26 -1.87
CA THR A 185 8.68 16.63 -2.74
C THR A 185 8.96 18.13 -2.70
N LYS A 186 10.17 18.54 -3.06
CA LYS A 186 10.53 19.95 -3.17
C LYS A 186 9.58 20.70 -4.12
N ALA A 187 9.23 20.07 -5.26
CA ALA A 187 8.32 20.64 -6.24
C ALA A 187 6.90 20.81 -5.65
N HIS A 188 6.37 19.79 -4.93
CA HIS A 188 5.06 19.89 -4.30
C HIS A 188 5.02 21.00 -3.24
N ARG A 189 6.03 21.09 -2.37
CA ARG A 189 6.13 22.19 -1.38
C ARG A 189 6.29 23.57 -2.02
N ALA A 190 7.01 23.69 -3.13
CA ALA A 190 7.11 24.93 -3.89
C ALA A 190 5.77 25.34 -4.48
N ALA A 191 5.00 24.40 -5.03
CA ALA A 191 3.64 24.66 -5.52
C ALA A 191 2.70 25.10 -4.40
N ILE A 192 2.75 24.44 -3.22
CA ILE A 192 1.96 24.88 -2.06
C ILE A 192 2.33 26.30 -1.63
N ARG A 193 3.61 26.67 -1.66
CA ARG A 193 4.05 28.03 -1.33
C ARG A 193 3.52 29.05 -2.33
N GLN A 194 3.47 28.71 -3.59
CA GLN A 194 3.05 29.61 -4.68
C GLN A 194 1.54 29.74 -4.81
N TYR A 195 0.80 28.63 -4.72
CA TYR A 195 -0.62 28.56 -5.03
C TYR A 195 -1.52 28.40 -3.78
N GLY A 196 -0.92 28.19 -2.61
CA GLY A 196 -1.64 27.86 -1.38
C GLY A 196 -2.06 26.39 -1.29
N PRO A 197 -2.69 25.98 -0.19
CA PRO A 197 -3.29 24.67 -0.07
C PRO A 197 -4.68 24.61 -0.73
N THR A 198 -5.11 23.40 -1.11
CA THR A 198 -6.46 23.10 -1.56
C THR A 198 -7.21 22.31 -0.49
N PRO A 199 -8.52 22.02 -0.62
CA PRO A 199 -9.27 21.12 0.27
C PRO A 199 -8.73 19.69 0.31
N TYR A 200 -7.88 19.32 -0.63
CA TYR A 200 -7.24 18.00 -0.66
C TYR A 200 -5.93 17.92 0.10
N HIS A 201 -5.38 19.06 0.57
CA HIS A 201 -4.22 19.06 1.44
C HIS A 201 -4.61 18.75 2.89
N ARG A 202 -3.72 18.07 3.61
CA ARG A 202 -3.89 17.69 5.01
C ARG A 202 -3.37 18.84 5.88
N MET A 203 -4.27 19.66 6.38
CA MET A 203 -3.91 20.89 7.10
C MET A 203 -3.24 20.62 8.45
N SER A 204 -3.46 19.44 9.05
CA SER A 204 -2.75 18.99 10.26
C SER A 204 -1.29 18.59 10.01
N PHE A 205 -0.88 18.44 8.74
CA PHE A 205 0.49 18.11 8.37
C PHE A 205 1.33 19.37 8.20
N GLN A 206 2.65 19.25 8.39
CA GLN A 206 3.57 20.35 8.10
C GLN A 206 3.74 20.51 6.58
N LEU A 207 2.90 21.31 5.96
CA LEU A 207 2.86 21.53 4.52
C LEU A 207 4.13 22.23 4.00
N LEU A 208 4.61 23.24 4.74
CA LEU A 208 5.83 23.99 4.41
C LEU A 208 6.89 23.76 5.48
N GLU A 209 8.14 23.74 5.06
CA GLU A 209 9.27 23.71 6.00
C GLU A 209 9.26 24.98 6.87
N ARG A 210 9.54 24.82 8.17
CA ARG A 210 9.76 25.98 9.03
C ARG A 210 11.00 26.71 8.51
N LEU A 211 10.89 27.99 8.21
CA LEU A 211 12.03 28.83 8.00
C LEU A 211 12.82 28.78 9.31
N SER A 212 14.03 28.21 9.28
CA SER A 212 14.99 28.40 10.37
C SER A 212 15.28 29.90 10.41
N LEU A 213 14.81 30.57 11.45
CA LEU A 213 15.29 31.91 11.78
C LEU A 213 16.77 31.71 12.12
N ILE A 214 17.64 31.91 11.11
CA ILE A 214 19.04 32.15 11.37
C ILE A 214 19.04 33.49 12.08
N HIS A 215 19.26 33.46 13.40
CA HIS A 215 19.60 34.66 14.14
C HIS A 215 20.92 35.17 13.57
N ILE A 216 20.85 36.27 12.81
CA ILE A 216 22.02 37.09 12.43
C ILE A 216 22.49 37.83 13.67
#